data_f29f5515fa43bad120a762bf5d53b333
#
_entry.id   f29f5515fa43bad120a762bf5d53b333
#
_cell.length_a   1.000
_cell.length_b   1.000
_cell.length_c   1.000
_cell.angle_alpha   90.00
_cell.angle_beta   90.00
_cell.angle_gamma   90.00
#
_symmetry.space_group_name_H-M   'P 1'
#
loop_
_entity.id
_entity.type
_entity.pdbx_description
1 polymer ?
#
loop_
_entity_poly.entity_id
_entity_poly.type
_entity_poly.pdbx_seq_one_letter_code
_entity_poly.pdbx_strand_id
1 'polypeptide(L)'
;MEKKVALVMGAGDNLGSAISKCFANDGYTVVAARRNGEKLSPLKDDIESKGGVFYGYSLDARKEDDVVKFIKEIEANIGAIEVAIYNIGGNIKFGITETTSQKYYKTWEMATFGAFLTGREVAKHMIKRKSGTIIFTGATASVRGGDGYSAFSGAKHAKRYLAQSMARELGPQGIHVAHVVIDGAIDTPWIKELFNDFYNEKKGIDGLMNPNDIANNYLWLHKQPRNAWTHEIDLRPWIEKW
;
A
#
# COMPACT_ATOMS: atom_id res chain seq x y z
N MET A 1 -10.93 -25.23 -5.64
CA MET A 1 -9.66 -24.54 -5.29
C MET A 1 -9.95 -23.50 -4.23
N GLU A 2 -9.15 -23.45 -3.20
CA GLU A 2 -9.26 -22.43 -2.14
C GLU A 2 -9.04 -21.05 -2.77
N LYS A 3 -9.90 -20.08 -2.45
CA LYS A 3 -9.81 -18.73 -3.02
C LYS A 3 -8.60 -18.01 -2.43
N LYS A 4 -7.69 -17.58 -3.28
CA LYS A 4 -6.52 -16.77 -2.92
C LYS A 4 -6.91 -15.31 -2.87
N VAL A 5 -6.75 -14.67 -1.72
CA VAL A 5 -7.14 -13.28 -1.53
C VAL A 5 -5.93 -12.34 -1.59
N ALA A 6 -6.05 -11.28 -2.39
CA ALA A 6 -5.22 -10.09 -2.33
C ALA A 6 -5.97 -8.97 -1.61
N LEU A 7 -5.50 -8.60 -0.42
CA LEU A 7 -6.06 -7.50 0.37
C LEU A 7 -5.34 -6.19 0.06
N VAL A 8 -6.07 -5.16 -0.39
CA VAL A 8 -5.53 -3.82 -0.66
C VAL A 8 -6.15 -2.80 0.30
N MET A 9 -5.41 -2.44 1.33
CA MET A 9 -5.76 -1.37 2.27
C MET A 9 -5.36 0.00 1.70
N GLY A 10 -6.33 0.85 1.43
CA GLY A 10 -6.11 2.13 0.74
C GLY A 10 -6.20 2.00 -0.78
N ALA A 11 -7.22 1.31 -1.26
CA ALA A 11 -7.55 1.21 -2.68
C ALA A 11 -8.16 2.52 -3.19
N GLY A 12 -7.33 3.55 -3.29
CA GLY A 12 -7.67 4.82 -3.94
C GLY A 12 -7.65 4.70 -5.47
N ASP A 13 -8.12 5.76 -6.14
CA ASP A 13 -8.40 5.75 -7.57
C ASP A 13 -7.16 5.60 -8.48
N ASN A 14 -5.96 5.78 -7.92
CA ASN A 14 -4.68 5.70 -8.65
C ASN A 14 -3.93 4.40 -8.32
N LEU A 15 -2.85 4.46 -7.54
CA LEU A 15 -1.98 3.30 -7.27
C LEU A 15 -2.74 2.13 -6.63
N GLY A 16 -3.62 2.38 -5.66
CA GLY A 16 -4.40 1.31 -5.04
C GLY A 16 -5.33 0.58 -6.01
N SER A 17 -5.92 1.32 -6.96
CA SER A 17 -6.70 0.76 -8.07
C SER A 17 -5.82 -0.07 -9.01
N ALA A 18 -4.64 0.44 -9.39
CA ALA A 18 -3.71 -0.28 -10.26
C ALA A 18 -3.22 -1.59 -9.62
N ILE A 19 -2.86 -1.56 -8.33
CA ILE A 19 -2.49 -2.78 -7.57
C ILE A 19 -3.65 -3.78 -7.57
N SER A 20 -4.88 -3.33 -7.26
CA SER A 20 -6.06 -4.19 -7.25
C SER A 20 -6.30 -4.87 -8.59
N LYS A 21 -6.21 -4.13 -9.69
CA LYS A 21 -6.35 -4.66 -11.06
C LYS A 21 -5.23 -5.64 -11.41
N CYS A 22 -4.01 -5.33 -11.03
CA CYS A 22 -2.85 -6.20 -11.29
C CYS A 22 -3.04 -7.59 -10.66
N PHE A 23 -3.46 -7.64 -9.39
CA PHE A 23 -3.72 -8.90 -8.70
C PHE A 23 -4.98 -9.61 -9.22
N ALA A 24 -6.04 -8.87 -9.58
CA ALA A 24 -7.24 -9.46 -10.20
C ALA A 24 -6.91 -10.14 -11.53
N ASN A 25 -6.11 -9.50 -12.38
CA ASN A 25 -5.66 -10.05 -13.65
C ASN A 25 -4.80 -11.31 -13.49
N ASP A 26 -4.15 -11.48 -12.34
CA ASP A 26 -3.36 -12.66 -11.99
C ASP A 26 -4.20 -13.76 -11.29
N GLY A 27 -5.53 -13.59 -11.25
CA GLY A 27 -6.48 -14.59 -10.75
C GLY A 27 -6.76 -14.54 -9.24
N TYR A 28 -6.32 -13.49 -8.53
CA TYR A 28 -6.66 -13.30 -7.12
C TYR A 28 -8.08 -12.77 -6.96
N THR A 29 -8.78 -13.25 -5.93
CA THR A 29 -9.93 -12.54 -5.38
C THR A 29 -9.43 -11.28 -4.70
N VAL A 30 -9.83 -10.11 -5.17
CA VAL A 30 -9.41 -8.83 -4.60
C VAL A 30 -10.39 -8.40 -3.53
N VAL A 31 -9.86 -8.14 -2.33
CA VAL A 31 -10.57 -7.43 -1.26
C VAL A 31 -9.93 -6.05 -1.10
N ALA A 32 -10.71 -5.01 -1.33
CA ALA A 32 -10.23 -3.63 -1.30
C ALA A 32 -10.95 -2.81 -0.24
N ALA A 33 -10.20 -2.02 0.52
CA ALA A 33 -10.76 -1.18 1.57
C ALA A 33 -10.31 0.29 1.45
N ARG A 34 -11.25 1.20 1.65
CA ARG A 34 -11.03 2.65 1.82
C ARG A 34 -12.12 3.23 2.71
N ARG A 35 -11.90 4.43 3.28
CA ARG A 35 -12.87 5.07 4.22
C ARG A 35 -14.27 5.24 3.62
N ASN A 36 -14.37 5.60 2.36
CA ASN A 36 -15.65 5.62 1.63
C ASN A 36 -15.62 4.50 0.58
N GLY A 37 -16.21 3.35 0.92
CA GLY A 37 -16.23 2.15 0.07
C GLY A 37 -17.09 2.30 -1.19
N GLU A 38 -18.09 3.20 -1.21
CA GLU A 38 -18.93 3.45 -2.40
C GLU A 38 -18.08 3.92 -3.59
N LYS A 39 -16.98 4.65 -3.31
CA LYS A 39 -16.03 5.08 -4.34
C LYS A 39 -15.21 3.93 -4.95
N LEU A 40 -15.43 2.69 -4.54
CA LEU A 40 -14.83 1.51 -5.15
C LEU A 40 -15.67 0.92 -6.29
N SER A 41 -16.90 1.43 -6.51
CA SER A 41 -17.78 0.91 -7.57
C SER A 41 -17.12 0.90 -8.96
N PRO A 42 -16.46 1.96 -9.45
CA PRO A 42 -15.82 1.92 -10.76
C PRO A 42 -14.69 0.88 -10.86
N LEU A 43 -13.96 0.65 -9.76
CA LEU A 43 -12.91 -0.36 -9.70
C LEU A 43 -13.51 -1.77 -9.70
N LYS A 44 -14.61 -1.97 -8.98
CA LYS A 44 -15.37 -3.21 -8.97
C LYS A 44 -15.85 -3.55 -10.39
N ASP A 45 -16.55 -2.62 -11.04
CA ASP A 45 -17.10 -2.80 -12.37
C ASP A 45 -16.01 -3.16 -13.41
N ASP A 46 -14.84 -2.49 -13.34
CA ASP A 46 -13.72 -2.78 -14.24
C ASP A 46 -13.13 -4.18 -14.00
N ILE A 47 -12.98 -4.62 -12.75
CA ILE A 47 -12.46 -5.96 -12.43
C ILE A 47 -13.46 -7.05 -12.81
N GLU A 48 -14.73 -6.87 -12.47
CA GLU A 48 -15.79 -7.87 -12.73
C GLU A 48 -16.10 -7.99 -14.22
N SER A 49 -16.06 -6.89 -14.99
CA SER A 49 -16.22 -6.93 -16.45
C SER A 49 -15.17 -7.76 -17.17
N LYS A 50 -14.02 -7.99 -16.53
CA LYS A 50 -12.91 -8.83 -17.02
C LYS A 50 -12.92 -10.25 -16.44
N GLY A 51 -13.99 -10.60 -15.71
CA GLY A 51 -14.15 -11.93 -15.09
C GLY A 51 -13.43 -12.09 -13.75
N GLY A 52 -12.87 -11.01 -13.17
CA GLY A 52 -12.26 -11.03 -11.85
C GLY A 52 -13.32 -11.03 -10.72
N VAL A 53 -12.87 -11.31 -9.49
CA VAL A 53 -13.72 -11.30 -8.29
C VAL A 53 -13.28 -10.18 -7.37
N PHE A 54 -14.22 -9.30 -6.98
CA PHE A 54 -13.93 -8.12 -6.19
C PHE A 54 -14.89 -7.92 -5.01
N TYR A 55 -14.35 -7.57 -3.86
CA TYR A 55 -15.11 -7.17 -2.67
C TYR A 55 -14.60 -5.80 -2.19
N GLY A 56 -15.49 -4.80 -2.17
CA GLY A 56 -15.18 -3.45 -1.72
C GLY A 56 -15.76 -3.17 -0.33
N TYR A 57 -14.97 -2.57 0.55
CA TYR A 57 -15.37 -2.26 1.93
C TYR A 57 -15.10 -0.82 2.32
N SER A 58 -16.02 -0.26 3.12
CA SER A 58 -15.77 0.96 3.89
C SER A 58 -15.03 0.59 5.17
N LEU A 59 -13.78 1.06 5.33
CA LEU A 59 -12.98 0.78 6.51
C LEU A 59 -12.07 1.96 6.86
N ASP A 60 -12.05 2.33 8.11
CA ASP A 60 -11.01 3.20 8.66
C ASP A 60 -9.91 2.35 9.33
N ALA A 61 -8.77 2.22 8.65
CA ALA A 61 -7.65 1.40 9.10
C ALA A 61 -7.02 1.84 10.43
N ARG A 62 -7.44 2.97 11.00
CA ARG A 62 -7.00 3.47 12.32
C ARG A 62 -7.80 2.88 13.47
N LYS A 63 -8.96 2.30 13.18
CA LYS A 63 -9.87 1.71 14.18
C LYS A 63 -9.53 0.24 14.38
N GLU A 64 -8.93 -0.06 15.50
CA GLU A 64 -8.43 -1.42 15.79
C GLU A 64 -9.53 -2.47 15.71
N ASP A 65 -10.65 -2.28 16.41
CA ASP A 65 -11.76 -3.24 16.42
C ASP A 65 -12.32 -3.51 15.03
N ASP A 66 -12.41 -2.46 14.19
CA ASP A 66 -12.90 -2.59 12.82
C ASP A 66 -11.92 -3.40 11.96
N VAL A 67 -10.60 -3.15 12.10
CA VAL A 67 -9.56 -3.92 11.38
C VAL A 67 -9.55 -5.38 11.82
N VAL A 68 -9.64 -5.65 13.12
CA VAL A 68 -9.70 -7.03 13.67
C VAL A 68 -10.89 -7.81 13.10
N LYS A 69 -12.09 -7.21 13.14
CA LYS A 69 -13.32 -7.82 12.61
C LYS A 69 -13.21 -8.06 11.11
N PHE A 70 -12.73 -7.08 10.38
CA PHE A 70 -12.58 -7.11 8.93
C PHE A 70 -11.64 -8.22 8.46
N ILE A 71 -10.45 -8.34 9.04
CA ILE A 71 -9.49 -9.40 8.67
C ILE A 71 -10.07 -10.78 9.00
N LYS A 72 -10.69 -10.93 10.17
CA LYS A 72 -11.34 -12.18 10.57
C LYS A 72 -12.47 -12.58 9.61
N GLU A 73 -13.26 -11.62 9.16
CA GLU A 73 -14.35 -11.85 8.21
C GLU A 73 -13.82 -12.33 6.85
N ILE A 74 -12.77 -11.70 6.32
CA ILE A 74 -12.17 -12.13 5.05
C ILE A 74 -11.68 -13.57 5.15
N GLU A 75 -10.89 -13.89 6.17
CA GLU A 75 -10.30 -15.21 6.36
C GLU A 75 -11.36 -16.31 6.59
N ALA A 76 -12.50 -15.96 7.21
CA ALA A 76 -13.57 -16.92 7.48
C ALA A 76 -14.53 -17.13 6.29
N ASN A 77 -14.82 -16.08 5.54
CA ASN A 77 -15.97 -16.08 4.61
C ASN A 77 -15.58 -15.88 3.14
N ILE A 78 -14.39 -15.34 2.85
CA ILE A 78 -13.96 -15.07 1.47
C ILE A 78 -12.85 -16.04 1.05
N GLY A 79 -11.78 -16.10 1.82
CA GLY A 79 -10.63 -16.97 1.57
C GLY A 79 -9.36 -16.52 2.27
N ALA A 80 -8.31 -17.31 2.16
CA ALA A 80 -7.02 -17.03 2.77
C ALA A 80 -6.37 -15.78 2.17
N ILE A 81 -5.99 -14.82 3.01
CA ILE A 81 -5.23 -13.63 2.59
C ILE A 81 -3.80 -14.06 2.29
N GLU A 82 -3.47 -14.28 1.02
CA GLU A 82 -2.11 -14.65 0.60
C GLU A 82 -1.19 -13.44 0.50
N VAL A 83 -1.75 -12.28 0.14
CA VAL A 83 -1.02 -11.02 0.13
C VAL A 83 -1.85 -9.90 0.72
N ALA A 84 -1.24 -9.12 1.61
CA ALA A 84 -1.82 -7.91 2.17
C ALA A 84 -0.95 -6.70 1.82
N ILE A 85 -1.53 -5.71 1.16
CA ILE A 85 -0.86 -4.47 0.76
C ILE A 85 -1.41 -3.32 1.59
N TYR A 86 -0.55 -2.63 2.35
CA TYR A 86 -0.92 -1.40 3.04
C TYR A 86 -0.42 -0.19 2.26
N ASN A 87 -1.34 0.41 1.49
CA ASN A 87 -1.07 1.52 0.58
C ASN A 87 -1.54 2.88 1.14
N ILE A 88 -1.98 2.95 2.40
CA ILE A 88 -2.44 4.21 3.00
C ILE A 88 -1.23 5.07 3.37
N GLY A 89 -1.32 6.34 3.01
CA GLY A 89 -0.37 7.38 3.34
C GLY A 89 -1.07 8.68 3.74
N GLY A 90 -0.33 9.63 4.24
CA GLY A 90 -0.80 10.96 4.62
C GLY A 90 0.15 12.02 4.11
N ASN A 91 0.24 12.19 2.79
CA ASN A 91 1.10 13.21 2.20
C ASN A 91 0.55 14.60 2.54
N ILE A 92 1.17 15.25 3.51
CA ILE A 92 0.88 16.63 3.91
C ILE A 92 2.17 17.43 3.94
N LYS A 93 2.08 18.70 3.57
CA LYS A 93 3.21 19.65 3.63
C LYS A 93 2.82 20.85 4.49
N PHE A 94 3.56 21.06 5.58
CA PHE A 94 3.43 22.21 6.48
C PHE A 94 4.78 22.54 7.07
N GLY A 95 5.10 23.83 7.25
CA GLY A 95 6.28 24.26 8.00
C GLY A 95 6.27 23.69 9.42
N ILE A 96 7.44 23.49 10.02
CA ILE A 96 7.54 22.86 11.36
C ILE A 96 6.74 23.62 12.41
N THR A 97 6.75 24.96 12.36
CA THR A 97 6.02 25.83 13.30
C THR A 97 4.51 25.87 13.04
N GLU A 98 4.06 25.46 11.85
CA GLU A 98 2.65 25.39 11.45
C GLU A 98 2.05 23.98 11.62
N THR A 99 2.91 22.99 11.84
CA THR A 99 2.50 21.60 12.05
C THR A 99 1.96 21.42 13.46
N THR A 100 0.63 21.41 13.60
CA THR A 100 0.00 21.17 14.91
C THR A 100 0.21 19.72 15.35
N SER A 101 0.18 19.49 16.69
CA SER A 101 0.24 18.15 17.27
C SER A 101 -0.83 17.22 16.68
N GLN A 102 -2.04 17.74 16.41
CA GLN A 102 -3.11 16.96 15.79
C GLN A 102 -2.77 16.53 14.36
N LYS A 103 -2.19 17.43 13.52
CA LYS A 103 -1.76 17.09 12.15
C LYS A 103 -0.67 16.02 12.17
N TYR A 104 0.33 16.22 13.06
CA TYR A 104 1.44 15.28 13.22
C TYR A 104 0.93 13.89 13.63
N TYR A 105 0.14 13.81 14.70
CA TYR A 105 -0.41 12.56 15.22
C TYR A 105 -1.31 11.85 14.19
N LYS A 106 -2.24 12.57 13.56
CA LYS A 106 -3.13 11.96 12.55
C LYS A 106 -2.38 11.43 11.33
N THR A 107 -1.29 12.06 10.92
CA THR A 107 -0.45 11.57 9.82
C THR A 107 0.23 10.26 10.21
N TRP A 108 0.79 10.20 11.42
CA TRP A 108 1.40 8.99 11.97
C TRP A 108 0.35 7.88 12.17
N GLU A 109 -0.78 8.19 12.76
CA GLU A 109 -1.89 7.26 12.99
C GLU A 109 -2.34 6.60 11.66
N MET A 110 -2.49 7.40 10.63
CA MET A 110 -2.94 6.92 9.31
C MET A 110 -1.86 6.11 8.59
N ALA A 111 -0.62 6.58 8.55
CA ALA A 111 0.43 5.96 7.76
C ALA A 111 1.12 4.79 8.47
N THR A 112 1.26 4.84 9.80
CA THR A 112 2.05 3.90 10.60
C THR A 112 1.20 3.02 11.49
N PHE A 113 0.34 3.61 12.34
CA PHE A 113 -0.46 2.82 13.28
C PHE A 113 -1.45 1.89 12.54
N GLY A 114 -2.15 2.39 11.52
CA GLY A 114 -3.01 1.54 10.69
C GLY A 114 -2.23 0.44 9.96
N ALA A 115 -0.97 0.70 9.56
CA ALA A 115 -0.08 -0.32 8.97
C ALA A 115 0.26 -1.41 9.99
N PHE A 116 0.55 -1.02 11.24
CA PHE A 116 0.78 -1.95 12.34
C PHE A 116 -0.45 -2.83 12.60
N LEU A 117 -1.64 -2.23 12.74
CA LEU A 117 -2.88 -2.98 12.95
C LEU A 117 -3.12 -4.00 11.85
N THR A 118 -3.05 -3.56 10.60
CA THR A 118 -3.26 -4.44 9.44
C THR A 118 -2.22 -5.57 9.39
N GLY A 119 -0.94 -5.21 9.50
CA GLY A 119 0.16 -6.17 9.45
C GLY A 119 0.09 -7.21 10.57
N ARG A 120 -0.22 -6.78 11.80
CA ARG A 120 -0.39 -7.65 12.95
C ARG A 120 -1.54 -8.65 12.75
N GLU A 121 -2.70 -8.17 12.30
CA GLU A 121 -3.87 -9.04 12.19
C GLU A 121 -3.72 -10.06 11.05
N VAL A 122 -3.22 -9.66 9.88
CA VAL A 122 -2.98 -10.64 8.80
C VAL A 122 -1.88 -11.64 9.18
N ALA A 123 -0.84 -11.21 9.90
CA ALA A 123 0.24 -12.09 10.34
C ALA A 123 -0.27 -13.22 11.23
N LYS A 124 -1.26 -12.99 12.10
CA LYS A 124 -1.86 -14.04 12.97
C LYS A 124 -2.42 -15.24 12.17
N HIS A 125 -2.92 -14.98 10.98
CA HIS A 125 -3.44 -16.02 10.08
C HIS A 125 -2.33 -16.63 9.22
N MET A 126 -1.45 -15.79 8.67
CA MET A 126 -0.33 -16.24 7.84
C MET A 126 0.65 -17.14 8.59
N ILE A 127 0.94 -16.86 9.86
CA ILE A 127 1.80 -17.70 10.74
C ILE A 127 1.26 -19.13 10.83
N LYS A 128 -0.05 -19.30 11.00
CA LYS A 128 -0.68 -20.63 11.08
C LYS A 128 -0.49 -21.43 9.79
N ARG A 129 -0.50 -20.77 8.64
CA ARG A 129 -0.29 -21.38 7.32
C ARG A 129 1.19 -21.48 6.93
N LYS A 130 2.08 -20.80 7.65
CA LYS A 130 3.50 -20.63 7.32
C LYS A 130 3.69 -20.08 5.88
N SER A 131 2.79 -19.21 5.46
CA SER A 131 2.77 -18.64 4.11
C SER A 131 2.00 -17.32 4.09
N GLY A 132 2.49 -16.37 3.29
CA GLY A 132 1.87 -15.08 3.05
C GLY A 132 2.88 -14.01 2.70
N THR A 133 2.37 -12.89 2.19
CA THR A 133 3.17 -11.70 1.86
C THR A 133 2.51 -10.46 2.43
N ILE A 134 3.29 -9.60 3.08
CA ILE A 134 2.84 -8.31 3.59
C ILE A 134 3.70 -7.22 2.93
N ILE A 135 3.06 -6.27 2.23
CA ILE A 135 3.78 -5.22 1.51
C ILE A 135 3.33 -3.85 2.02
N PHE A 136 4.29 -3.04 2.43
CA PHE A 136 4.06 -1.67 2.87
C PHE A 136 4.50 -0.67 1.80
N THR A 137 3.59 0.20 1.36
CA THR A 137 3.90 1.27 0.42
C THR A 137 4.64 2.41 1.12
N GLY A 138 5.90 2.56 0.79
CA GLY A 138 6.77 3.65 1.21
C GLY A 138 6.61 4.91 0.35
N ALA A 139 7.61 5.76 0.42
CA ALA A 139 7.75 6.99 -0.36
C ALA A 139 9.20 7.49 -0.22
N THR A 140 9.62 8.51 -0.98
CA THR A 140 10.83 9.31 -0.71
C THR A 140 10.96 9.64 0.78
N ALA A 141 9.84 10.02 1.40
CA ALA A 141 9.74 10.33 2.82
C ALA A 141 10.01 9.14 3.76
N SER A 142 10.17 7.92 3.26
CA SER A 142 10.61 6.74 4.05
C SER A 142 12.11 6.67 4.24
N VAL A 143 12.89 7.39 3.42
CA VAL A 143 14.37 7.31 3.39
C VAL A 143 15.04 8.64 3.63
N ARG A 144 14.36 9.76 3.40
CA ARG A 144 14.89 11.12 3.66
C ARG A 144 13.79 12.08 4.11
N GLY A 145 14.16 13.03 4.96
CA GLY A 145 13.30 14.16 5.32
C GLY A 145 13.28 15.20 4.20
N GLY A 146 12.21 15.98 4.12
CA GLY A 146 12.09 17.11 3.20
C GLY A 146 11.57 18.35 3.93
N ASP A 147 11.85 19.52 3.38
CA ASP A 147 11.33 20.78 3.90
C ASP A 147 9.79 20.77 3.89
N GLY A 148 9.20 21.08 5.05
CA GLY A 148 7.75 21.05 5.26
C GLY A 148 7.13 19.65 5.40
N TYR A 149 7.90 18.56 5.37
CA TYR A 149 7.38 17.20 5.46
C TYR A 149 7.65 16.48 6.79
N SER A 150 7.90 17.20 7.88
CA SER A 150 8.27 16.61 9.18
C SER A 150 7.30 15.53 9.66
N ALA A 151 5.99 15.76 9.56
CA ALA A 151 4.98 14.78 9.95
C ALA A 151 4.93 13.58 8.99
N PHE A 152 4.97 13.84 7.68
CA PHE A 152 4.91 12.79 6.67
C PHE A 152 6.16 11.92 6.67
N SER A 153 7.36 12.52 6.73
CA SER A 153 8.62 11.80 6.80
C SER A 153 8.72 10.97 8.08
N GLY A 154 8.36 11.55 9.23
CA GLY A 154 8.34 10.83 10.50
C GLY A 154 7.45 9.58 10.45
N ALA A 155 6.24 9.71 9.88
CA ALA A 155 5.32 8.60 9.73
C ALA A 155 5.83 7.53 8.75
N LYS A 156 6.38 7.94 7.60
CA LYS A 156 6.88 7.00 6.58
C LYS A 156 8.15 6.27 7.02
N HIS A 157 9.06 6.93 7.74
CA HIS A 157 10.21 6.28 8.36
C HIS A 157 9.76 5.26 9.41
N ALA A 158 8.82 5.62 10.29
CA ALA A 158 8.29 4.70 11.28
C ALA A 158 7.67 3.44 10.64
N LYS A 159 6.94 3.60 9.53
CA LYS A 159 6.41 2.46 8.77
C LYS A 159 7.51 1.59 8.15
N ARG A 160 8.60 2.18 7.64
CA ARG A 160 9.75 1.45 7.13
C ARG A 160 10.39 0.58 8.21
N TYR A 161 10.59 1.12 9.41
CA TYR A 161 11.14 0.34 10.53
C TYR A 161 10.18 -0.72 11.06
N LEU A 162 8.88 -0.47 11.04
CA LEU A 162 7.87 -1.51 11.30
C LEU A 162 8.04 -2.68 10.32
N ALA A 163 8.14 -2.38 9.01
CA ALA A 163 8.35 -3.42 8.00
C ALA A 163 9.64 -4.23 8.24
N GLN A 164 10.75 -3.56 8.62
CA GLN A 164 12.01 -4.21 8.93
C GLN A 164 11.90 -5.15 10.15
N SER A 165 11.23 -4.72 11.22
CA SER A 165 11.02 -5.55 12.41
C SER A 165 10.17 -6.76 12.08
N MET A 166 9.06 -6.56 11.38
CA MET A 166 8.18 -7.63 10.94
C MET A 166 8.88 -8.62 10.00
N ALA A 167 9.73 -8.15 9.09
CA ALA A 167 10.49 -9.03 8.19
C ALA A 167 11.42 -9.99 8.95
N ARG A 168 12.10 -9.47 9.98
CA ARG A 168 12.98 -10.30 10.83
C ARG A 168 12.23 -11.30 11.68
N GLU A 169 11.09 -10.91 12.21
CA GLU A 169 10.28 -11.75 13.08
C GLU A 169 9.50 -12.81 12.28
N LEU A 170 8.92 -12.43 11.16
CA LEU A 170 7.99 -13.26 10.39
C LEU A 170 8.66 -14.08 9.28
N GLY A 171 9.82 -13.64 8.78
CA GLY A 171 10.59 -14.34 7.76
C GLY A 171 10.90 -15.80 8.12
N PRO A 172 11.44 -16.10 9.32
CA PRO A 172 11.64 -17.48 9.78
C PRO A 172 10.36 -18.31 9.89
N GLN A 173 9.20 -17.65 9.95
CA GLN A 173 7.88 -18.27 9.99
C GLN A 173 7.25 -18.46 8.60
N GLY A 174 8.01 -18.16 7.53
CA GLY A 174 7.57 -18.36 6.16
C GLY A 174 6.72 -17.21 5.58
N ILE A 175 6.75 -16.02 6.19
CA ILE A 175 6.01 -14.86 5.70
C ILE A 175 6.99 -13.83 5.11
N HIS A 176 6.74 -13.44 3.86
CA HIS A 176 7.51 -12.41 3.18
C HIS A 176 7.00 -11.02 3.56
N VAL A 177 7.85 -10.17 4.13
CA VAL A 177 7.51 -8.78 4.43
C VAL A 177 8.39 -7.85 3.61
N ALA A 178 7.75 -7.03 2.77
CA ALA A 178 8.43 -6.09 1.88
C ALA A 178 7.99 -4.64 2.09
N HIS A 179 8.91 -3.72 1.78
CA HIS A 179 8.68 -2.28 1.76
C HIS A 179 9.04 -1.71 0.38
N VAL A 180 8.11 -0.99 -0.24
CA VAL A 180 8.27 -0.42 -1.57
C VAL A 180 8.43 1.09 -1.45
N VAL A 181 9.61 1.60 -1.67
CA VAL A 181 9.89 3.05 -1.73
C VAL A 181 9.44 3.58 -3.08
N ILE A 182 8.41 4.41 -3.09
CA ILE A 182 7.98 5.14 -4.29
C ILE A 182 8.68 6.51 -4.25
N ASP A 183 9.80 6.60 -4.95
CA ASP A 183 10.65 7.81 -4.96
C ASP A 183 10.45 8.60 -6.24
N GLY A 184 9.33 9.28 -6.33
CA GLY A 184 8.95 10.14 -7.45
C GLY A 184 7.47 10.45 -7.48
N ALA A 185 7.09 11.35 -8.37
CA ALA A 185 5.68 11.72 -8.58
C ALA A 185 4.97 10.64 -9.40
N ILE A 186 3.84 10.17 -8.87
CA ILE A 186 2.98 9.20 -9.57
C ILE A 186 2.11 9.97 -10.57
N ASP A 187 1.99 9.47 -11.79
CA ASP A 187 1.10 10.00 -12.82
C ASP A 187 -0.37 9.89 -12.37
N THR A 188 -0.90 10.98 -11.87
CA THR A 188 -2.26 11.04 -11.33
C THR A 188 -2.95 12.33 -11.72
N PRO A 189 -4.31 12.35 -11.83
CA PRO A 189 -5.08 13.57 -12.05
C PRO A 189 -4.76 14.66 -11.02
N TRP A 190 -4.54 14.27 -9.77
CA TRP A 190 -4.20 15.20 -8.69
C TRP A 190 -2.87 15.94 -8.92
N ILE A 191 -1.82 15.25 -9.38
CA ILE A 191 -0.53 15.88 -9.73
C ILE A 191 -0.73 16.81 -10.92
N LYS A 192 -1.51 16.40 -11.93
CA LYS A 192 -1.82 17.25 -13.09
C LYS A 192 -2.57 18.51 -12.71
N GLU A 193 -3.55 18.42 -11.82
CA GLU A 193 -4.36 19.57 -11.40
C GLU A 193 -3.56 20.58 -10.55
N LEU A 194 -2.77 20.10 -9.59
CA LEU A 194 -2.06 20.97 -8.65
C LEU A 194 -0.69 21.45 -9.15
N PHE A 195 -0.07 20.71 -10.06
CA PHE A 195 1.30 20.96 -10.54
C PHE A 195 1.40 20.81 -12.04
N ASN A 196 0.52 21.51 -12.77
CA ASN A 196 0.35 21.36 -14.21
C ASN A 196 1.63 21.54 -15.02
N ASP A 197 2.42 22.56 -14.72
CA ASP A 197 3.68 22.83 -15.45
C ASP A 197 4.70 21.70 -15.20
N PHE A 198 4.87 21.30 -13.95
CA PHE A 198 5.69 20.14 -13.58
C PHE A 198 5.21 18.85 -14.27
N TYR A 199 3.87 18.64 -14.28
CA TYR A 199 3.28 17.47 -14.92
C TYR A 199 3.61 17.44 -16.41
N ASN A 200 3.41 18.55 -17.12
CA ASN A 200 3.64 18.63 -18.56
C ASN A 200 5.14 18.48 -18.91
N GLU A 201 6.04 19.06 -18.11
CA GLU A 201 7.48 18.90 -18.28
C GLU A 201 7.90 17.43 -18.12
N LYS A 202 7.39 16.74 -17.11
CA LYS A 202 7.84 15.37 -16.75
C LYS A 202 7.16 14.29 -17.58
N LYS A 203 5.90 14.49 -17.99
CA LYS A 203 5.10 13.47 -18.69
C LYS A 203 5.72 13.05 -20.02
N GLY A 204 6.28 13.99 -20.78
CA GLY A 204 6.86 13.74 -22.12
C GLY A 204 8.22 13.05 -22.11
N ILE A 205 8.84 12.87 -20.93
CA ILE A 205 10.20 12.31 -20.79
C ILE A 205 10.25 11.14 -19.80
N ASP A 206 9.12 10.45 -19.58
CA ASP A 206 8.99 9.36 -18.60
C ASP A 206 9.43 9.73 -17.18
N GLY A 207 9.24 10.99 -16.82
CA GLY A 207 9.58 11.54 -15.51
C GLY A 207 8.49 11.41 -14.46
N LEU A 208 7.33 10.80 -14.81
CA LEU A 208 6.25 10.44 -13.90
C LEU A 208 6.10 8.93 -13.85
N MET A 209 5.86 8.40 -12.67
CA MET A 209 5.71 6.96 -12.45
C MET A 209 4.30 6.50 -12.84
N ASN A 210 4.19 5.57 -13.79
CA ASN A 210 2.91 4.98 -14.14
C ASN A 210 2.42 4.05 -13.00
N PRO A 211 1.18 4.21 -12.49
CA PRO A 211 0.65 3.36 -11.43
C PRO A 211 0.66 1.86 -11.76
N ASN A 212 0.47 1.48 -13.04
CA ASN A 212 0.47 0.08 -13.45
C ASN A 212 1.88 -0.52 -13.40
N ASP A 213 2.90 0.23 -13.80
CA ASP A 213 4.28 -0.21 -13.73
C ASP A 213 4.75 -0.37 -12.28
N ILE A 214 4.31 0.53 -11.40
CA ILE A 214 4.50 0.37 -9.95
C ILE A 214 3.80 -0.91 -9.48
N ALA A 215 2.54 -1.14 -9.84
CA ALA A 215 1.73 -2.28 -9.40
C ALA A 215 2.35 -3.64 -9.78
N ASN A 216 2.98 -3.73 -10.95
CA ASN A 216 3.67 -4.93 -11.41
C ASN A 216 4.79 -5.35 -10.43
N ASN A 217 5.46 -4.41 -9.78
CA ASN A 217 6.48 -4.71 -8.78
C ASN A 217 5.89 -5.33 -7.50
N TYR A 218 4.64 -4.98 -7.12
CA TYR A 218 3.96 -5.61 -5.97
C TYR A 218 3.65 -7.07 -6.25
N LEU A 219 3.18 -7.38 -7.45
CA LEU A 219 2.93 -8.76 -7.86
C LEU A 219 4.23 -9.55 -7.96
N TRP A 220 5.29 -8.95 -8.54
CA TRP A 220 6.62 -9.57 -8.60
C TRP A 220 7.17 -9.89 -7.21
N LEU A 221 7.09 -8.96 -6.25
CA LEU A 221 7.50 -9.21 -4.87
C LEU A 221 6.76 -10.40 -4.26
N HIS A 222 5.44 -10.45 -4.45
CA HIS A 222 4.63 -11.55 -3.92
C HIS A 222 5.00 -12.91 -4.50
N LYS A 223 5.38 -12.96 -5.78
CA LYS A 223 5.73 -14.20 -6.49
C LYS A 223 7.17 -14.68 -6.30
N GLN A 224 7.97 -13.96 -5.55
CA GLN A 224 9.37 -14.37 -5.33
C GLN A 224 9.49 -15.69 -4.57
N PRO A 225 10.43 -16.55 -4.98
CA PRO A 225 10.71 -17.79 -4.26
C PRO A 225 11.32 -17.50 -2.87
N ARG A 226 11.06 -18.39 -1.92
CA ARG A 226 11.48 -18.20 -0.53
C ARG A 226 12.99 -18.05 -0.31
N ASN A 227 13.80 -18.51 -1.23
CA ASN A 227 15.27 -18.43 -1.14
C ASN A 227 15.84 -17.11 -1.67
N ALA A 228 14.97 -16.20 -2.16
CA ALA A 228 15.40 -14.93 -2.77
C ALA A 228 14.35 -13.82 -2.57
N TRP A 229 13.94 -13.57 -1.33
CA TRP A 229 13.01 -12.51 -1.01
C TRP A 229 13.66 -11.14 -0.97
N THR A 230 13.08 -10.18 -1.63
CA THR A 230 13.43 -8.76 -1.55
C THR A 230 12.68 -8.12 -0.38
N HIS A 231 13.41 -7.60 0.61
CA HIS A 231 12.78 -6.87 1.71
C HIS A 231 12.43 -5.43 1.33
N GLU A 232 13.31 -4.73 0.64
CA GLU A 232 13.06 -3.33 0.23
C GLU A 232 13.46 -3.12 -1.22
N ILE A 233 12.57 -2.48 -1.99
CA ILE A 233 12.88 -1.99 -3.33
C ILE A 233 12.65 -0.48 -3.41
N ASP A 234 13.39 0.15 -4.29
CA ASP A 234 13.29 1.58 -4.59
C ASP A 234 12.88 1.76 -6.06
N LEU A 235 11.72 2.36 -6.26
CA LEU A 235 11.15 2.64 -7.56
C LEU A 235 11.16 4.14 -7.80
N ARG A 236 11.76 4.57 -8.91
CA ARG A 236 11.86 5.99 -9.27
C ARG A 236 11.91 6.20 -10.78
N PRO A 237 11.51 7.37 -11.27
CA PRO A 237 11.79 7.75 -12.64
C PRO A 237 13.32 7.84 -12.87
N TRP A 238 13.77 7.56 -14.08
CA TRP A 238 15.20 7.60 -14.45
C TRP A 238 15.85 8.96 -14.24
N ILE A 239 15.07 10.04 -14.24
CA ILE A 239 15.52 11.43 -14.05
C ILE A 239 15.50 11.90 -12.59
N GLU A 240 15.01 11.05 -11.66
CA GLU A 240 14.96 11.44 -10.24
C GLU A 240 16.36 11.59 -9.67
N LYS A 241 16.57 12.68 -8.93
CA LYS A 241 17.87 12.99 -8.31
C LYS A 241 17.89 12.47 -6.87
N TRP A 242 19.03 11.90 -6.51
CA TRP A 242 19.31 11.40 -5.15
C TRP A 242 19.59 12.53 -4.18
#